data_998706019ec0200bf0a2ddecf52c14e0
#
_entry.id   998706019ec0200bf0a2ddecf52c14e0
#
_cell.length_a   1.000
_cell.length_b   1.000
_cell.length_c   1.000
_cell.angle_alpha   90.00
_cell.angle_beta   90.00
_cell.angle_gamma   90.00
#
_symmetry.space_group_name_H-M   'P 1'
#
loop_
_entity.id
_entity.type
_entity.pdbx_description
1 polymer ?
#
loop_
_entity_poly.entity_id
_entity_poly.type
_entity_poly.pdbx_seq_one_letter_code
_entity_poly.pdbx_strand_id
1 'polypeptide(L)'
;GQKAKVARVLAKAGQNLGGSDIDNWLVDYFVKTKGLVKSPITARLAERLKIQLSLLEGATEVYFDDENFEAYELELERAEFESILAEHQFFHNLDECMNQVLQQARRQGLEIADIDAVLLVGGTVQIPAVQRWVEQYFDKAKIKCDRPFEAIAQGALQLSQGIEVKDFLYHSYGIRYWNRRENCHSWHNLIKSGQSYPMSEPVELMLGASVENQPSIELIIGELGAETGGTEIYFDGDRLITRQLAGTTSVQPLNDKDGARSIAQLSPHGYPGSDRVKILFRVDEQRFLRITVEDLLANATLLEDKPVVQLS
;
A
#
# COMPACT_ATOMS: atom_id res chain seq x y z
N GLY A 1 4.63 30.82 23.74
CA GLY A 1 4.10 30.09 22.58
C GLY A 1 3.80 28.66 22.98
N GLN A 2 2.59 28.18 22.76
CA GLN A 2 2.28 26.76 22.92
C GLN A 2 3.17 25.96 21.93
N LYS A 3 3.90 24.96 22.43
CA LYS A 3 4.61 24.01 21.56
C LYS A 3 3.56 23.31 20.68
N ALA A 4 3.75 23.34 19.36
CA ALA A 4 2.92 22.58 18.44
C ALA A 4 2.92 21.10 18.86
N LYS A 5 1.74 20.50 18.91
CA LYS A 5 1.63 19.04 19.12
C LYS A 5 2.13 18.34 17.86
N VAL A 6 3.05 17.41 18.02
CA VAL A 6 3.62 16.63 16.91
C VAL A 6 3.19 15.19 17.06
N ALA A 7 2.58 14.62 16.03
CA ALA A 7 2.33 13.20 15.89
C ALA A 7 3.43 12.60 15.00
N ARG A 8 4.12 11.56 15.47
CA ARG A 8 5.17 10.89 14.71
C ARG A 8 4.74 9.47 14.39
N VAL A 9 4.75 9.13 13.10
CA VAL A 9 4.55 7.75 12.66
C VAL A 9 5.85 6.98 12.92
N LEU A 10 5.75 5.88 13.66
CA LEU A 10 6.91 5.07 14.07
C LEU A 10 7.01 3.77 13.27
N ALA A 11 5.86 3.20 12.90
CA ALA A 11 5.79 2.00 12.07
C ALA A 11 4.47 2.01 11.30
N LYS A 12 4.45 1.40 10.14
CA LYS A 12 3.23 1.15 9.37
C LYS A 12 3.35 -0.07 8.48
N ALA A 13 2.25 -0.77 8.31
CA ALA A 13 2.10 -1.87 7.37
C ALA A 13 0.68 -1.84 6.79
N GLY A 14 0.48 -2.47 5.65
CA GLY A 14 -0.82 -2.56 5.00
C GLY A 14 -0.92 -3.81 4.14
N GLN A 15 -2.15 -4.30 4.05
CA GLN A 15 -2.54 -5.37 3.15
C GLN A 15 -3.74 -4.87 2.32
N ASN A 16 -3.80 -5.28 1.07
CA ASN A 16 -4.97 -5.00 0.24
C ASN A 16 -6.08 -6.02 0.58
N LEU A 17 -6.66 -5.86 1.76
CA LEU A 17 -7.64 -6.75 2.36
C LEU A 17 -8.62 -5.95 3.21
N GLY A 18 -9.92 -6.10 2.94
CA GLY A 18 -10.93 -5.32 3.65
C GLY A 18 -12.32 -5.96 3.66
N GLY A 19 -13.31 -5.19 4.08
CA GLY A 19 -14.70 -5.63 4.17
C GLY A 19 -15.29 -6.10 2.84
N SER A 20 -14.89 -5.50 1.73
CA SER A 20 -15.37 -5.88 0.39
C SER A 20 -14.85 -7.24 -0.07
N ASP A 21 -13.65 -7.64 0.38
CA ASP A 21 -13.14 -8.99 0.11
C ASP A 21 -13.97 -10.03 0.84
N ILE A 22 -14.33 -9.75 2.09
CA ILE A 22 -15.22 -10.61 2.90
C ILE A 22 -16.59 -10.73 2.22
N ASP A 23 -17.16 -9.64 1.71
CA ASP A 23 -18.44 -9.67 0.98
C ASP A 23 -18.35 -10.57 -0.25
N ASN A 24 -17.26 -10.48 -1.01
CA ASN A 24 -17.02 -11.34 -2.18
C ASN A 24 -16.89 -12.82 -1.78
N TRP A 25 -16.22 -13.15 -0.69
CA TRP A 25 -16.11 -14.53 -0.20
C TRP A 25 -17.47 -15.10 0.23
N LEU A 26 -18.32 -14.29 0.84
CA LEU A 26 -19.68 -14.69 1.17
C LEU A 26 -20.51 -14.92 -0.10
N VAL A 27 -20.39 -14.05 -1.11
CA VAL A 27 -21.05 -14.28 -2.42
C VAL A 27 -20.56 -15.60 -3.02
N ASP A 28 -19.24 -15.85 -3.03
CA ASP A 28 -18.67 -17.09 -3.58
C ASP A 28 -19.14 -18.34 -2.83
N TYR A 29 -19.28 -18.23 -1.51
CA TYR A 29 -19.85 -19.29 -0.69
C TYR A 29 -21.30 -19.62 -1.11
N PHE A 30 -22.15 -18.61 -1.30
CA PHE A 30 -23.54 -18.83 -1.74
C PHE A 30 -23.66 -19.22 -3.21
N VAL A 31 -22.74 -18.81 -4.08
CA VAL A 31 -22.65 -19.33 -5.45
C VAL A 31 -22.43 -20.84 -5.43
N LYS A 32 -21.51 -21.30 -4.58
CA LYS A 32 -21.21 -22.75 -4.45
C LYS A 32 -22.34 -23.55 -3.79
N THR A 33 -22.95 -23.00 -2.74
CA THR A 33 -23.90 -23.75 -1.88
C THR A 33 -25.34 -23.61 -2.32
N LYS A 34 -25.72 -22.49 -2.93
CA LYS A 34 -27.11 -22.18 -3.31
C LYS A 34 -27.30 -21.91 -4.80
N GLY A 35 -26.23 -21.88 -5.60
CA GLY A 35 -26.32 -21.52 -7.03
C GLY A 35 -26.58 -20.03 -7.29
N LEU A 36 -26.32 -19.16 -6.30
CA LEU A 36 -26.54 -17.72 -6.40
C LEU A 36 -25.74 -17.12 -7.58
N VAL A 37 -26.33 -16.17 -8.30
CA VAL A 37 -25.63 -15.44 -9.38
C VAL A 37 -24.95 -14.21 -8.80
N LYS A 38 -23.69 -13.99 -9.16
CA LYS A 38 -22.95 -12.78 -8.75
C LYS A 38 -23.56 -11.53 -9.39
N SER A 39 -23.92 -10.58 -8.55
CA SER A 39 -24.49 -9.29 -8.96
C SER A 39 -24.21 -8.22 -7.90
N PRO A 40 -24.38 -6.93 -8.22
CA PRO A 40 -24.31 -5.87 -7.21
C PRO A 40 -25.32 -6.05 -6.07
N ILE A 41 -26.47 -6.68 -6.35
CA ILE A 41 -27.49 -6.96 -5.35
C ILE A 41 -27.01 -8.03 -4.39
N THR A 42 -26.49 -9.15 -4.91
CA THR A 42 -25.98 -10.26 -4.05
C THR A 42 -24.78 -9.83 -3.22
N ALA A 43 -23.91 -8.95 -3.74
CA ALA A 43 -22.84 -8.35 -2.96
C ALA A 43 -23.36 -7.50 -1.79
N ARG A 44 -24.42 -6.73 -2.00
CA ARG A 44 -25.06 -5.94 -0.94
C ARG A 44 -25.76 -6.80 0.11
N LEU A 45 -26.33 -7.95 -0.27
CA LEU A 45 -26.91 -8.91 0.67
C LEU A 45 -25.80 -9.58 1.51
N ALA A 46 -24.67 -9.92 0.89
CA ALA A 46 -23.51 -10.45 1.61
C ALA A 46 -22.97 -9.43 2.63
N GLU A 47 -22.88 -8.16 2.27
CA GLU A 47 -22.50 -7.09 3.21
C GLU A 47 -23.49 -6.99 4.40
N ARG A 48 -24.79 -7.09 4.15
CA ARG A 48 -25.80 -7.09 5.22
C ARG A 48 -25.64 -8.29 6.16
N LEU A 49 -25.42 -9.49 5.63
CA LEU A 49 -25.16 -10.69 6.42
C LEU A 49 -23.90 -10.51 7.28
N LYS A 50 -22.81 -10.01 6.70
CA LYS A 50 -21.58 -9.70 7.43
C LYS A 50 -21.83 -8.74 8.60
N ILE A 51 -22.61 -7.67 8.37
CA ILE A 51 -22.95 -6.69 9.41
C ILE A 51 -23.80 -7.34 10.51
N GLN A 52 -24.81 -8.12 10.14
CA GLN A 52 -25.66 -8.82 11.12
C GLN A 52 -24.87 -9.84 11.95
N LEU A 53 -23.98 -10.61 11.31
CA LEU A 53 -23.12 -11.60 11.97
C LEU A 53 -22.06 -10.98 12.89
N SER A 54 -21.80 -9.68 12.75
CA SER A 54 -20.98 -8.95 13.72
C SER A 54 -21.71 -8.72 15.05
N LEU A 55 -23.06 -8.77 15.05
CA LEU A 55 -23.92 -8.54 16.21
C LEU A 55 -24.62 -9.80 16.70
N LEU A 56 -25.03 -10.69 15.78
CA LEU A 56 -25.87 -11.85 16.02
C LEU A 56 -25.09 -13.14 15.76
N GLU A 57 -25.51 -14.24 16.40
CA GLU A 57 -24.93 -15.57 16.18
C GLU A 57 -25.34 -16.20 14.83
N GLY A 58 -26.47 -15.79 14.28
CA GLY A 58 -26.97 -16.20 12.98
C GLY A 58 -27.66 -15.05 12.26
N ALA A 59 -27.65 -15.09 10.94
CA ALA A 59 -28.28 -14.08 10.09
C ALA A 59 -28.90 -14.71 8.86
N THR A 60 -30.00 -14.10 8.38
CA THR A 60 -30.74 -14.54 7.19
C THR A 60 -31.08 -13.34 6.32
N GLU A 61 -30.81 -13.44 5.03
CA GLU A 61 -31.29 -12.49 3.99
C GLU A 61 -32.04 -13.27 2.92
N VAL A 62 -33.10 -12.66 2.38
CA VAL A 62 -33.90 -13.24 1.30
C VAL A 62 -33.72 -12.41 0.05
N TYR A 63 -33.43 -13.09 -1.04
CA TYR A 63 -33.32 -12.48 -2.36
C TYR A 63 -34.30 -13.15 -3.30
N PHE A 64 -35.11 -12.36 -3.99
CA PHE A 64 -35.97 -12.80 -5.08
C PHE A 64 -35.39 -12.38 -6.41
N ASP A 65 -35.08 -13.35 -7.25
CA ASP A 65 -34.59 -13.14 -8.61
C ASP A 65 -35.78 -13.03 -9.58
N ASP A 66 -36.13 -11.79 -9.96
CA ASP A 66 -37.25 -11.50 -10.85
C ASP A 66 -37.04 -12.05 -12.28
N GLU A 67 -35.80 -12.29 -12.70
CA GLU A 67 -35.49 -12.79 -14.03
C GLU A 67 -35.74 -14.30 -14.15
N ASN A 68 -35.41 -15.04 -13.09
CA ASN A 68 -35.54 -16.49 -13.06
C ASN A 68 -36.75 -16.96 -12.24
N PHE A 69 -37.47 -16.06 -11.57
CA PHE A 69 -38.57 -16.35 -10.65
C PHE A 69 -38.17 -17.30 -9.53
N GLU A 70 -36.95 -17.17 -9.01
CA GLU A 70 -36.41 -17.96 -7.92
C GLU A 70 -36.22 -17.12 -6.66
N ALA A 71 -36.48 -17.74 -5.50
CA ALA A 71 -36.22 -17.12 -4.20
C ALA A 71 -35.02 -17.83 -3.56
N TYR A 72 -34.03 -17.08 -3.13
CA TYR A 72 -32.88 -17.56 -2.41
C TYR A 72 -32.96 -17.11 -0.93
N GLU A 73 -32.86 -18.05 -0.04
CA GLU A 73 -32.68 -17.80 1.38
C GLU A 73 -31.20 -17.98 1.73
N LEU A 74 -30.56 -16.88 2.12
CA LEU A 74 -29.15 -16.81 2.45
C LEU A 74 -29.03 -16.81 3.97
N GLU A 75 -28.90 -17.98 4.54
CA GLU A 75 -28.73 -18.20 5.98
C GLU A 75 -27.29 -18.56 6.28
N LEU A 76 -26.73 -17.96 7.33
CA LEU A 76 -25.37 -18.20 7.75
C LEU A 76 -25.23 -18.03 9.27
N GLU A 77 -24.61 -19.00 9.92
CA GLU A 77 -24.22 -18.95 11.33
C GLU A 77 -22.85 -18.27 11.46
N ARG A 78 -22.61 -17.58 12.59
CA ARG A 78 -21.33 -16.92 12.87
C ARG A 78 -20.14 -17.87 12.81
N ALA A 79 -20.30 -19.08 13.33
CA ALA A 79 -19.23 -20.08 13.31
C ALA A 79 -18.80 -20.45 11.87
N GLU A 80 -19.75 -20.55 10.94
CA GLU A 80 -19.47 -20.83 9.54
C GLU A 80 -18.87 -19.60 8.85
N PHE A 81 -19.37 -18.42 9.16
CA PHE A 81 -18.76 -17.16 8.70
C PHE A 81 -17.28 -17.07 9.12
N GLU A 82 -16.96 -17.35 10.36
CA GLU A 82 -15.57 -17.36 10.85
C GLU A 82 -14.72 -18.43 10.16
N SER A 83 -15.30 -19.58 9.82
CA SER A 83 -14.62 -20.61 9.02
C SER A 83 -14.30 -20.11 7.61
N ILE A 84 -15.19 -19.38 6.95
CA ILE A 84 -14.95 -18.75 5.65
C ILE A 84 -13.77 -17.76 5.73
N LEU A 85 -13.70 -16.94 6.78
CA LEU A 85 -12.56 -16.04 7.00
C LEU A 85 -11.24 -16.82 7.14
N ALA A 86 -11.26 -17.94 7.88
CA ALA A 86 -10.07 -18.78 8.06
C ALA A 86 -9.63 -19.47 6.77
N GLU A 87 -10.56 -19.99 5.98
CA GLU A 87 -10.29 -20.60 4.66
C GLU A 87 -9.60 -19.64 3.70
N HIS A 88 -9.98 -18.36 3.74
CA HIS A 88 -9.37 -17.29 2.94
C HIS A 88 -8.13 -16.67 3.58
N GLN A 89 -7.56 -17.31 4.61
CA GLN A 89 -6.34 -16.88 5.29
C GLN A 89 -6.40 -15.44 5.85
N PHE A 90 -7.60 -14.96 6.17
CA PHE A 90 -7.82 -13.59 6.64
C PHE A 90 -6.94 -13.26 7.85
N PHE A 91 -6.95 -14.10 8.88
CA PHE A 91 -6.15 -13.89 10.08
C PHE A 91 -4.64 -14.06 9.85
N HIS A 92 -4.24 -14.94 8.94
CA HIS A 92 -2.83 -15.07 8.55
C HIS A 92 -2.29 -13.77 7.93
N ASN A 93 -3.06 -13.15 7.04
CA ASN A 93 -2.70 -11.85 6.45
C ASN A 93 -2.63 -10.73 7.51
N LEU A 94 -3.53 -10.74 8.49
CA LEU A 94 -3.48 -9.81 9.61
C LEU A 94 -2.25 -10.03 10.50
N ASP A 95 -1.87 -11.29 10.76
CA ASP A 95 -0.64 -11.64 11.50
C ASP A 95 0.61 -11.15 10.78
N GLU A 96 0.68 -11.30 9.46
CA GLU A 96 1.80 -10.77 8.68
C GLU A 96 1.91 -9.25 8.82
N CYS A 97 0.80 -8.53 8.69
CA CYS A 97 0.74 -7.08 8.88
C CYS A 97 1.20 -6.68 10.30
N MET A 98 0.67 -7.34 11.32
CA MET A 98 1.02 -7.09 12.71
C MET A 98 2.51 -7.33 12.96
N ASN A 99 3.05 -8.43 12.47
CA ASN A 99 4.47 -8.75 12.60
C ASN A 99 5.36 -7.71 11.92
N GLN A 100 4.98 -7.23 10.74
CA GLN A 100 5.72 -6.17 10.03
C GLN A 100 5.77 -4.87 10.85
N VAL A 101 4.62 -4.43 11.38
CA VAL A 101 4.54 -3.21 12.23
C VAL A 101 5.37 -3.37 13.48
N LEU A 102 5.25 -4.50 14.18
CA LEU A 102 5.98 -4.75 15.42
C LEU A 102 7.49 -4.85 15.20
N GLN A 103 7.94 -5.45 14.08
CA GLN A 103 9.35 -5.48 13.73
C GLN A 103 9.91 -4.08 13.45
N GLN A 104 9.15 -3.23 12.74
CA GLN A 104 9.56 -1.84 12.50
C GLN A 104 9.65 -1.05 13.81
N ALA A 105 8.68 -1.22 14.70
CA ALA A 105 8.67 -0.58 16.02
C ALA A 105 9.89 -1.01 16.86
N ARG A 106 10.21 -2.30 16.89
CA ARG A 106 11.38 -2.83 17.60
C ARG A 106 12.71 -2.25 17.09
N ARG A 107 12.84 -2.04 15.79
CA ARG A 107 14.03 -1.37 15.20
C ARG A 107 14.19 0.06 15.71
N GLN A 108 13.13 0.68 16.20
CA GLN A 108 13.14 2.00 16.84
C GLN A 108 13.20 1.92 18.37
N GLY A 109 13.40 0.72 18.93
CA GLY A 109 13.50 0.50 20.37
C GLY A 109 12.17 0.45 21.12
N LEU A 110 11.07 0.19 20.40
CA LEU A 110 9.73 0.08 20.99
C LEU A 110 9.28 -1.38 21.06
N GLU A 111 8.73 -1.75 22.20
CA GLU A 111 8.13 -3.07 22.45
C GLU A 111 6.61 -2.96 22.57
N ILE A 112 5.91 -4.09 22.50
CA ILE A 112 4.44 -4.15 22.67
C ILE A 112 4.00 -3.55 24.02
N ALA A 113 4.82 -3.69 25.05
CA ALA A 113 4.55 -3.13 26.37
C ALA A 113 4.47 -1.61 26.37
N ASP A 114 5.20 -0.94 25.48
CA ASP A 114 5.25 0.52 25.34
C ASP A 114 4.01 1.09 24.64
N ILE A 115 3.14 0.25 24.08
CA ILE A 115 1.89 0.67 23.46
C ILE A 115 0.87 1.00 24.55
N ASP A 116 0.44 2.25 24.64
CA ASP A 116 -0.53 2.71 25.61
C ASP A 116 -1.98 2.44 25.20
N ALA A 117 -2.28 2.52 23.90
CA ALA A 117 -3.62 2.30 23.37
C ALA A 117 -3.60 1.72 21.94
N VAL A 118 -4.58 0.89 21.64
CA VAL A 118 -4.86 0.33 20.32
C VAL A 118 -6.23 0.82 19.88
N LEU A 119 -6.28 1.64 18.85
CA LEU A 119 -7.53 2.19 18.33
C LEU A 119 -8.00 1.33 17.15
N LEU A 120 -9.16 0.70 17.30
CA LEU A 120 -9.80 -0.06 16.22
C LEU A 120 -10.75 0.85 15.43
N VAL A 121 -10.51 0.97 14.12
CA VAL A 121 -11.29 1.85 13.25
C VAL A 121 -11.81 1.10 12.02
N GLY A 122 -12.95 1.56 11.48
CA GLY A 122 -13.64 0.93 10.35
C GLY A 122 -14.62 -0.17 10.77
N GLY A 123 -15.51 -0.56 9.85
CA GLY A 123 -16.60 -1.50 10.15
C GLY A 123 -16.15 -2.92 10.44
N THR A 124 -15.11 -3.39 9.76
CA THR A 124 -14.60 -4.78 9.88
C THR A 124 -14.09 -5.12 11.29
N VAL A 125 -13.64 -4.11 12.06
CA VAL A 125 -13.20 -4.32 13.45
C VAL A 125 -14.33 -4.70 14.40
N GLN A 126 -15.59 -4.61 13.98
CA GLN A 126 -16.74 -5.04 14.77
C GLN A 126 -16.99 -6.55 14.70
N ILE A 127 -16.34 -7.25 13.77
CA ILE A 127 -16.40 -8.71 13.72
C ILE A 127 -15.77 -9.28 14.99
N PRO A 128 -16.52 -10.10 15.77
CA PRO A 128 -16.02 -10.61 17.06
C PRO A 128 -14.70 -11.37 16.96
N ALA A 129 -14.49 -12.12 15.88
CA ALA A 129 -13.24 -12.83 15.63
C ALA A 129 -12.05 -11.88 15.44
N VAL A 130 -12.25 -10.71 14.85
CA VAL A 130 -11.20 -9.67 14.69
C VAL A 130 -10.84 -9.08 16.05
N GLN A 131 -11.82 -8.82 16.92
CA GLN A 131 -11.55 -8.33 18.28
C GLN A 131 -10.79 -9.36 19.10
N ARG A 132 -11.21 -10.64 19.07
CA ARG A 132 -10.46 -11.74 19.73
C ARG A 132 -9.03 -11.88 19.18
N TRP A 133 -8.84 -11.67 17.89
CA TRP A 133 -7.51 -11.69 17.28
C TRP A 133 -6.61 -10.56 17.82
N VAL A 134 -7.11 -9.33 17.95
CA VAL A 134 -6.35 -8.21 18.54
C VAL A 134 -6.01 -8.47 20.01
N GLU A 135 -6.92 -9.10 20.76
CA GLU A 135 -6.71 -9.48 22.18
C GLU A 135 -5.58 -10.50 22.37
N GLN A 136 -5.12 -11.20 21.31
CA GLN A 136 -3.93 -12.07 21.39
C GLN A 136 -2.61 -11.28 21.46
N TYR A 137 -2.60 -10.06 20.98
CA TYR A 137 -1.41 -9.19 20.95
C TYR A 137 -1.40 -8.16 22.08
N PHE A 138 -2.55 -7.68 22.50
CA PHE A 138 -2.68 -6.54 23.41
C PHE A 138 -3.68 -6.82 24.53
N ASP A 139 -3.39 -6.25 25.70
CA ASP A 139 -4.32 -6.28 26.81
C ASP A 139 -5.64 -5.59 26.43
N LYS A 140 -6.75 -6.20 26.79
CA LYS A 140 -8.11 -5.70 26.53
C LYS A 140 -8.32 -4.26 27.03
N ALA A 141 -7.68 -3.88 28.13
CA ALA A 141 -7.78 -2.53 28.68
C ALA A 141 -7.18 -1.45 27.75
N LYS A 142 -6.21 -1.84 26.92
CA LYS A 142 -5.57 -0.96 25.94
C LYS A 142 -6.38 -0.83 24.63
N ILE A 143 -7.29 -1.78 24.34
CA ILE A 143 -8.07 -1.82 23.10
C ILE A 143 -9.26 -0.87 23.19
N LYS A 144 -9.39 0.03 22.24
CA LYS A 144 -10.46 1.02 22.14
C LYS A 144 -11.20 0.87 20.81
N CYS A 145 -12.51 0.59 20.89
CA CYS A 145 -13.40 0.40 19.74
C CYS A 145 -14.73 1.18 19.92
N ASP A 146 -14.69 2.32 20.61
CA ASP A 146 -15.93 3.03 21.01
C ASP A 146 -16.61 3.73 19.83
N ARG A 147 -15.83 4.18 18.84
CA ARG A 147 -16.32 4.96 17.69
C ARG A 147 -15.62 4.58 16.38
N PRO A 148 -15.75 3.32 15.95
CA PRO A 148 -14.96 2.81 14.81
C PRO A 148 -15.28 3.50 13.49
N PHE A 149 -16.49 3.99 13.26
CA PHE A 149 -16.89 4.66 12.03
C PHE A 149 -16.50 6.15 12.00
N GLU A 150 -16.49 6.81 13.16
CA GLU A 150 -16.29 8.26 13.28
C GLU A 150 -14.84 8.64 13.54
N ALA A 151 -14.03 7.70 14.03
CA ALA A 151 -12.67 7.97 14.50
C ALA A 151 -11.77 8.61 13.44
N ILE A 152 -11.91 8.20 12.17
CA ILE A 152 -11.12 8.76 11.05
C ILE A 152 -11.49 10.23 10.83
N ALA A 153 -12.79 10.56 10.77
CA ALA A 153 -13.25 11.93 10.58
C ALA A 153 -12.88 12.83 11.75
N GLN A 154 -13.01 12.32 12.99
CA GLN A 154 -12.60 13.03 14.20
C GLN A 154 -11.08 13.27 14.24
N GLY A 155 -10.29 12.28 13.84
CA GLY A 155 -8.83 12.40 13.72
C GLY A 155 -8.43 13.45 12.70
N ALA A 156 -9.06 13.47 11.52
CA ALA A 156 -8.83 14.49 10.51
C ALA A 156 -9.14 15.90 11.02
N LEU A 157 -10.25 16.05 11.76
CA LEU A 157 -10.61 17.32 12.38
C LEU A 157 -9.56 17.78 13.42
N GLN A 158 -9.03 16.85 14.23
CA GLN A 158 -7.98 17.17 15.20
C GLN A 158 -6.67 17.57 14.50
N LEU A 159 -6.29 16.90 13.42
CA LEU A 159 -5.12 17.27 12.63
C LEU A 159 -5.24 18.69 12.05
N SER A 160 -6.43 19.07 11.59
CA SER A 160 -6.69 20.41 11.05
C SER A 160 -6.52 21.53 12.09
N GLN A 161 -6.49 21.20 13.38
CA GLN A 161 -6.27 22.15 14.49
C GLN A 161 -4.79 22.44 14.77
N GLY A 162 -3.88 22.05 13.85
CA GLY A 162 -2.46 22.40 13.93
C GLY A 162 -1.58 21.35 14.59
N ILE A 163 -1.96 20.08 14.52
CA ILE A 163 -1.06 18.98 14.84
C ILE A 163 -0.15 18.72 13.63
N GLU A 164 1.16 18.87 13.82
CA GLU A 164 2.15 18.49 12.82
C GLU A 164 2.29 16.96 12.77
N VAL A 165 2.19 16.36 11.57
CA VAL A 165 2.42 14.93 11.37
C VAL A 165 3.79 14.73 10.73
N LYS A 166 4.64 13.92 11.37
CA LYS A 166 5.90 13.45 10.81
C LYS A 166 5.71 12.00 10.36
N ASP A 167 5.72 11.78 9.06
CA ASP A 167 5.50 10.47 8.44
C ASP A 167 6.62 10.16 7.44
N PHE A 168 6.63 8.93 6.91
CA PHE A 168 7.62 8.42 5.97
C PHE A 168 6.94 7.58 4.86
N LEU A 169 7.62 7.44 3.73
CA LEU A 169 7.16 6.62 2.62
C LEU A 169 7.33 5.13 2.95
N TYR A 170 6.28 4.35 2.69
CA TYR A 170 6.26 2.91 2.96
C TYR A 170 7.03 2.13 1.91
N HIS A 171 6.87 2.49 0.63
CA HIS A 171 7.54 1.83 -0.50
C HIS A 171 8.81 2.56 -0.92
N SER A 172 9.66 1.85 -1.64
CA SER A 172 10.73 2.45 -2.42
C SER A 172 10.20 2.86 -3.78
N TYR A 173 10.77 3.91 -4.35
CA TYR A 173 10.40 4.40 -5.67
C TYR A 173 11.63 4.53 -6.54
N GLY A 174 11.49 4.13 -7.79
CA GLY A 174 12.58 4.15 -8.75
C GLY A 174 12.15 4.65 -10.11
N ILE A 175 13.13 4.82 -10.96
CA ILE A 175 12.94 5.16 -12.36
C ILE A 175 13.38 3.99 -13.24
N ARG A 176 12.65 3.79 -14.34
CA ARG A 176 13.00 2.81 -15.35
C ARG A 176 14.10 3.37 -16.27
N TYR A 177 15.14 2.57 -16.49
CA TYR A 177 16.20 2.89 -17.43
C TYR A 177 16.56 1.67 -18.29
N TRP A 178 17.23 1.89 -19.41
CA TRP A 178 17.73 0.83 -20.25
C TRP A 178 19.12 0.37 -19.77
N ASN A 179 19.21 -0.87 -19.29
CA ASN A 179 20.46 -1.48 -18.89
C ASN A 179 21.15 -2.09 -20.12
N ARG A 180 22.21 -1.42 -20.62
CA ARG A 180 22.95 -1.88 -21.81
C ARG A 180 23.69 -3.20 -21.61
N ARG A 181 24.09 -3.54 -20.37
CA ARG A 181 24.80 -4.79 -20.08
C ARG A 181 23.90 -6.01 -20.15
N GLU A 182 22.69 -5.88 -19.66
CA GLU A 182 21.69 -6.95 -19.59
C GLU A 182 20.72 -6.91 -20.76
N ASN A 183 20.81 -5.88 -21.61
CA ASN A 183 19.93 -5.64 -22.77
C ASN A 183 18.43 -5.70 -22.39
N CYS A 184 18.07 -5.11 -21.27
CA CYS A 184 16.69 -5.05 -20.76
C CYS A 184 16.43 -3.75 -20.00
N HIS A 185 15.16 -3.50 -19.73
CA HIS A 185 14.78 -2.44 -18.79
C HIS A 185 15.09 -2.86 -17.36
N SER A 186 15.70 -1.96 -16.61
CA SER A 186 15.99 -2.11 -15.18
C SER A 186 15.48 -0.89 -14.41
N TRP A 187 15.44 -1.00 -13.07
CA TRP A 187 14.98 0.07 -12.21
C TRP A 187 16.11 0.62 -11.36
N HIS A 188 16.25 1.92 -11.36
CA HIS A 188 17.17 2.62 -10.47
C HIS A 188 16.39 3.13 -9.26
N ASN A 189 16.77 2.70 -8.07
CA ASN A 189 16.12 3.12 -6.82
C ASN A 189 16.45 4.60 -6.56
N LEU A 190 15.44 5.45 -6.56
CA LEU A 190 15.55 6.89 -6.40
C LEU A 190 15.26 7.33 -4.96
N ILE A 191 14.16 6.82 -4.39
CA ILE A 191 13.70 7.12 -3.04
C ILE A 191 13.52 5.79 -2.30
N LYS A 192 14.19 5.64 -1.18
CA LYS A 192 14.12 4.41 -0.37
C LYS A 192 12.90 4.42 0.55
N SER A 193 12.37 3.24 0.81
CA SER A 193 11.40 3.03 1.89
C SER A 193 11.95 3.59 3.22
N GLY A 194 11.06 4.22 4.00
CA GLY A 194 11.45 4.91 5.23
C GLY A 194 11.88 6.37 5.05
N GLN A 195 11.91 6.89 3.82
CA GLN A 195 12.19 8.30 3.55
C GLN A 195 11.09 9.18 4.17
N SER A 196 11.47 10.06 5.08
CA SER A 196 10.55 11.05 5.66
C SER A 196 10.11 12.08 4.63
N TYR A 197 8.87 12.53 4.72
CA TYR A 197 8.35 13.64 3.91
C TYR A 197 7.70 14.72 4.80
N PRO A 198 7.69 16.00 4.36
CA PRO A 198 8.35 16.52 3.16
C PRO A 198 9.86 16.35 3.21
N MET A 199 10.48 16.14 2.04
CA MET A 199 11.93 16.04 1.96
C MET A 199 12.56 17.42 2.06
N SER A 200 13.57 17.57 2.92
CA SER A 200 14.33 18.80 3.09
C SER A 200 15.31 19.04 1.94
N GLU A 201 15.89 17.95 1.42
CA GLU A 201 16.86 17.99 0.31
C GLU A 201 16.35 17.15 -0.85
N PRO A 202 16.48 17.65 -2.09
CA PRO A 202 16.12 16.89 -3.27
C PRO A 202 17.15 15.79 -3.59
N VAL A 203 16.70 14.74 -4.24
CA VAL A 203 17.58 13.74 -4.86
C VAL A 203 17.91 14.20 -6.26
N GLU A 204 19.20 14.27 -6.56
CA GLU A 204 19.71 14.68 -7.89
C GLU A 204 19.97 13.46 -8.76
N LEU A 205 19.59 13.56 -10.03
CA LEU A 205 19.87 12.56 -11.04
C LEU A 205 20.30 13.25 -12.34
N MET A 206 21.37 12.73 -12.94
CA MET A 206 21.87 13.17 -14.24
C MET A 206 21.49 12.15 -15.30
N LEU A 207 20.90 12.62 -16.41
CA LEU A 207 20.50 11.78 -17.53
C LEU A 207 21.06 12.29 -18.83
N GLY A 208 21.51 11.37 -19.67
CA GLY A 208 21.90 11.61 -21.04
C GLY A 208 20.89 11.06 -22.05
N ALA A 209 21.03 11.45 -23.31
CA ALA A 209 20.29 10.80 -24.39
C ALA A 209 20.79 9.37 -24.57
N SER A 210 19.86 8.45 -24.84
CA SER A 210 20.16 7.03 -25.07
C SER A 210 20.40 6.70 -26.55
N VAL A 211 19.87 7.53 -27.45
CA VAL A 211 20.01 7.40 -28.91
C VAL A 211 20.43 8.72 -29.56
N GLU A 212 20.96 8.63 -30.76
CA GLU A 212 21.30 9.83 -31.55
C GLU A 212 20.04 10.60 -31.95
N ASN A 213 20.16 11.91 -31.94
CA ASN A 213 19.12 12.84 -32.36
C ASN A 213 17.81 12.68 -31.53
N GLN A 214 17.94 12.38 -30.24
CA GLN A 214 16.80 12.14 -29.33
C GLN A 214 16.07 13.48 -29.05
N PRO A 215 14.75 13.57 -29.35
CA PRO A 215 14.00 14.82 -29.20
C PRO A 215 13.57 15.12 -27.79
N SER A 216 13.43 14.07 -26.95
CA SER A 216 12.92 14.20 -25.57
C SER A 216 13.48 13.14 -24.63
N ILE A 217 13.46 13.44 -23.35
CA ILE A 217 13.74 12.47 -22.29
C ILE A 217 12.42 12.15 -21.58
N GLU A 218 12.14 10.86 -21.45
CA GLU A 218 10.97 10.33 -20.76
C GLU A 218 11.38 9.62 -19.48
N LEU A 219 10.59 9.81 -18.43
CA LEU A 219 10.75 9.11 -17.17
C LEU A 219 9.52 8.27 -16.85
N ILE A 220 9.75 7.00 -16.53
CA ILE A 220 8.75 6.14 -15.93
C ILE A 220 9.15 5.91 -14.49
N ILE A 221 8.26 6.32 -13.59
CA ILE A 221 8.38 6.16 -12.14
C ILE A 221 7.62 4.91 -11.74
N GLY A 222 8.24 4.07 -10.95
CA GLY A 222 7.64 2.85 -10.42
C GLY A 222 7.74 2.78 -8.91
N GLU A 223 6.71 2.22 -8.32
CA GLU A 223 6.72 1.76 -6.94
C GLU A 223 7.40 0.39 -6.92
N LEU A 224 8.45 0.29 -6.13
CA LEU A 224 9.25 -0.91 -5.98
C LEU A 224 8.76 -1.64 -4.74
N GLY A 225 8.14 -2.81 -4.92
CA GLY A 225 7.75 -3.68 -3.82
C GLY A 225 8.95 -4.12 -2.99
N ALA A 226 8.70 -4.63 -1.79
CA ALA A 226 9.74 -5.25 -0.99
C ALA A 226 10.37 -6.42 -1.79
N GLU A 227 11.69 -6.52 -1.77
CA GLU A 227 12.36 -7.71 -2.28
C GLU A 227 11.87 -8.92 -1.46
N THR A 228 10.97 -9.70 -2.04
CA THR A 228 10.57 -10.99 -1.47
C THR A 228 11.67 -12.01 -1.77
N GLY A 229 12.86 -11.76 -1.21
CA GLY A 229 13.96 -12.69 -1.24
C GLY A 229 13.72 -13.76 -0.18
N GLY A 230 13.34 -14.96 -0.60
CA GLY A 230 13.36 -16.14 0.27
C GLY A 230 14.79 -16.54 0.56
N THR A 231 15.05 -16.99 1.78
CA THR A 231 16.31 -17.68 2.10
C THR A 231 16.07 -19.18 1.94
N GLU A 232 16.65 -19.77 0.92
CA GLU A 232 16.64 -21.21 0.76
C GLU A 232 17.73 -21.80 1.62
N ILE A 233 17.34 -22.69 2.55
CA ILE A 233 18.26 -23.41 3.42
C ILE A 233 18.29 -24.86 2.94
N TYR A 234 19.44 -25.34 2.52
CA TYR A 234 19.61 -26.74 2.15
C TYR A 234 20.90 -27.31 2.77
N PHE A 235 20.90 -28.62 2.94
CA PHE A 235 22.06 -29.34 3.43
C PHE A 235 22.88 -29.90 2.26
N ASP A 236 24.17 -29.59 2.24
CA ASP A 236 25.14 -30.25 1.38
C ASP A 236 26.07 -31.08 2.30
N GLY A 237 25.75 -32.37 2.41
CA GLY A 237 26.35 -33.24 3.43
C GLY A 237 25.99 -32.74 4.85
N ASP A 238 27.00 -32.55 5.69
CA ASP A 238 26.82 -32.04 7.06
C ASP A 238 26.87 -30.50 7.18
N ARG A 239 26.92 -29.78 6.05
CA ARG A 239 26.99 -28.32 6.04
C ARG A 239 25.66 -27.71 5.68
N LEU A 240 25.22 -26.79 6.53
CA LEU A 240 24.05 -25.94 6.25
C LEU A 240 24.48 -24.83 5.28
N ILE A 241 23.93 -24.83 4.09
CA ILE A 241 24.15 -23.76 3.11
C ILE A 241 22.88 -22.90 3.04
N THR A 242 23.07 -21.59 3.23
CA THR A 242 22.04 -20.59 3.03
C THR A 242 22.26 -19.90 1.70
N ARG A 243 21.28 -19.98 0.81
CA ARG A 243 21.27 -19.25 -0.45
C ARG A 243 20.16 -18.18 -0.39
N GLN A 244 20.53 -16.92 -0.52
CA GLN A 244 19.53 -15.89 -0.80
C GLN A 244 19.04 -16.06 -2.23
N LEU A 245 17.76 -16.37 -2.37
CA LEU A 245 17.08 -16.30 -3.66
C LEU A 245 16.91 -14.82 -3.99
N ALA A 246 17.39 -14.42 -5.17
CA ALA A 246 17.09 -13.10 -5.71
C ALA A 246 15.56 -12.97 -5.85
N GLY A 247 14.94 -12.18 -4.99
CA GLY A 247 13.53 -11.94 -5.05
C GLY A 247 13.18 -11.16 -6.31
N THR A 248 12.11 -11.54 -6.97
CA THR A 248 11.51 -10.71 -8.01
C THR A 248 10.87 -9.52 -7.31
N THR A 249 11.48 -8.36 -7.44
CA THR A 249 10.87 -7.11 -7.01
C THR A 249 9.64 -6.88 -7.89
N SER A 250 8.44 -6.94 -7.31
CA SER A 250 7.24 -6.53 -8.05
C SER A 250 7.31 -5.02 -8.25
N VAL A 251 7.22 -4.56 -9.48
CA VAL A 251 7.25 -3.14 -9.80
C VAL A 251 5.92 -2.73 -10.39
N GLN A 252 5.32 -1.69 -9.80
CA GLN A 252 4.10 -1.08 -10.33
C GLN A 252 4.44 0.29 -10.93
N PRO A 253 4.38 0.46 -12.28
CA PRO A 253 4.53 1.77 -12.88
C PRO A 253 3.41 2.72 -12.46
N LEU A 254 3.75 3.95 -12.06
CA LEU A 254 2.80 4.94 -11.56
C LEU A 254 2.35 5.95 -12.63
N ASN A 255 3.20 6.26 -13.60
CA ASN A 255 2.96 7.28 -14.64
C ASN A 255 3.12 6.73 -16.06
N ASP A 256 2.80 5.46 -16.30
CA ASP A 256 2.96 4.80 -17.60
C ASP A 256 1.80 5.06 -18.60
N LYS A 257 1.09 6.16 -18.44
CA LYS A 257 0.03 6.59 -19.38
C LYS A 257 0.62 7.49 -20.46
N ASP A 258 0.01 7.45 -21.66
CA ASP A 258 0.40 8.30 -22.77
C ASP A 258 0.39 9.79 -22.39
N GLY A 259 1.51 10.48 -22.67
CA GLY A 259 1.72 11.90 -22.35
C GLY A 259 2.21 12.19 -20.93
N ALA A 260 2.18 11.22 -20.00
CA ALA A 260 2.66 11.41 -18.62
C ALA A 260 4.18 11.16 -18.47
N ARG A 261 4.81 10.57 -19.49
CA ARG A 261 6.22 10.14 -19.46
C ARG A 261 7.21 11.23 -19.88
N SER A 262 6.83 12.10 -20.82
CA SER A 262 7.73 13.12 -21.36
C SER A 262 7.95 14.24 -20.35
N ILE A 263 9.18 14.43 -19.93
CA ILE A 263 9.58 15.45 -18.96
C ILE A 263 10.45 16.54 -19.53
N ALA A 264 11.18 16.29 -20.63
CA ALA A 264 12.08 17.25 -21.22
C ALA A 264 12.08 17.15 -22.75
N GLN A 265 11.73 18.25 -23.41
CA GLN A 265 11.97 18.43 -24.84
C GLN A 265 13.37 19.01 -25.02
N LEU A 266 14.20 18.41 -25.87
CA LEU A 266 15.56 18.79 -26.05
C LEU A 266 15.73 19.64 -27.32
N SER A 267 16.32 20.84 -27.18
CA SER A 267 16.70 21.71 -28.30
C SER A 267 18.11 22.27 -28.06
N PRO A 268 19.10 21.92 -28.90
CA PRO A 268 19.09 20.91 -29.96
C PRO A 268 18.85 19.50 -29.42
N HIS A 269 18.50 18.56 -30.32
CA HIS A 269 18.27 17.15 -29.96
C HIS A 269 19.47 16.54 -29.25
N GLY A 270 19.22 15.54 -28.41
CA GLY A 270 20.24 14.89 -27.60
C GLY A 270 21.05 13.86 -28.36
N TYR A 271 22.29 13.65 -27.89
CA TYR A 271 23.20 12.62 -28.39
C TYR A 271 23.75 11.81 -27.21
N PRO A 272 24.03 10.50 -27.41
CA PRO A 272 24.64 9.68 -26.38
C PRO A 272 26.06 10.13 -26.02
N GLY A 273 26.43 9.88 -24.76
CA GLY A 273 27.85 10.03 -24.33
C GLY A 273 28.11 11.13 -23.32
N SER A 274 27.13 11.98 -23.01
CA SER A 274 27.25 12.99 -21.96
C SER A 274 25.92 13.20 -21.24
N ASP A 275 26.00 13.65 -20.00
CA ASP A 275 24.82 14.09 -19.25
C ASP A 275 24.25 15.34 -19.92
N ARG A 276 22.96 15.32 -20.14
CA ARG A 276 22.26 16.41 -20.83
C ARG A 276 21.27 17.12 -19.92
N VAL A 277 20.62 16.37 -19.07
CA VAL A 277 19.55 16.86 -18.22
C VAL A 277 19.84 16.51 -16.76
N LYS A 278 19.71 17.50 -15.89
CA LYS A 278 19.75 17.36 -14.46
C LYS A 278 18.32 17.39 -13.92
N ILE A 279 17.96 16.41 -13.11
CA ILE A 279 16.65 16.32 -12.51
C ILE A 279 16.80 16.30 -11.00
N LEU A 280 16.05 17.18 -10.33
CA LEU A 280 15.91 17.22 -8.89
C LEU A 280 14.56 16.66 -8.51
N PHE A 281 14.55 15.64 -7.67
CA PHE A 281 13.34 14.98 -7.16
C PHE A 281 13.12 15.33 -5.70
N ARG A 282 11.90 15.73 -5.36
CA ARG A 282 11.50 16.05 -3.99
C ARG A 282 10.09 15.53 -3.73
N VAL A 283 9.83 15.04 -2.53
CA VAL A 283 8.49 14.67 -2.08
C VAL A 283 7.96 15.75 -1.16
N ASP A 284 6.79 16.28 -1.47
CA ASP A 284 6.13 17.32 -0.69
C ASP A 284 5.27 16.77 0.48
N GLU A 285 4.63 17.65 1.24
CA GLU A 285 3.79 17.32 2.39
C GLU A 285 2.58 16.43 2.03
N GLN A 286 2.12 16.53 0.78
CA GLN A 286 0.99 15.76 0.25
C GLN A 286 1.42 14.46 -0.45
N ARG A 287 2.70 14.10 -0.33
CA ARG A 287 3.33 12.94 -0.98
C ARG A 287 3.37 13.02 -2.51
N PHE A 288 3.29 14.21 -3.09
CA PHE A 288 3.59 14.34 -4.51
C PHE A 288 5.09 14.31 -4.74
N LEU A 289 5.51 13.46 -5.67
CA LEU A 289 6.85 13.52 -6.24
C LEU A 289 6.89 14.71 -7.18
N ARG A 290 7.68 15.70 -6.82
CA ARG A 290 7.89 16.94 -7.59
C ARG A 290 9.25 16.91 -8.25
N ILE A 291 9.33 17.45 -9.46
CA ILE A 291 10.56 17.48 -10.23
C ILE A 291 10.90 18.90 -10.67
N THR A 292 12.20 19.20 -10.66
CA THR A 292 12.80 20.33 -11.37
C THR A 292 13.74 19.77 -12.40
N VAL A 293 13.64 20.22 -13.65
CA VAL A 293 14.41 19.69 -14.78
C VAL A 293 15.19 20.83 -15.43
N GLU A 294 16.51 20.67 -15.48
CA GLU A 294 17.46 21.64 -16.07
C GLU A 294 18.14 21.00 -17.27
N ASP A 295 18.15 21.71 -18.40
CA ASP A 295 18.95 21.37 -19.59
C ASP A 295 20.33 21.97 -19.43
N LEU A 296 21.34 21.13 -19.26
CA LEU A 296 22.71 21.56 -19.00
C LEU A 296 23.37 22.17 -20.22
N LEU A 297 22.98 21.76 -21.43
CA LEU A 297 23.55 22.32 -22.67
C LEU A 297 22.93 23.69 -23.00
N ALA A 298 21.61 23.79 -22.86
CA ALA A 298 20.91 25.05 -23.10
C ALA A 298 21.02 26.03 -21.92
N ASN A 299 21.52 25.56 -20.77
CA ASN A 299 21.54 26.30 -19.49
C ASN A 299 20.16 26.89 -19.13
N ALA A 300 19.13 26.07 -19.27
CA ALA A 300 17.74 26.48 -19.11
C ALA A 300 16.98 25.51 -18.19
N THR A 301 16.10 26.05 -17.35
CA THR A 301 15.14 25.27 -16.57
C THR A 301 13.94 24.95 -17.46
N LEU A 302 13.72 23.66 -17.72
CA LEU A 302 12.60 23.18 -18.54
C LEU A 302 11.33 22.97 -17.74
N LEU A 303 11.46 22.51 -16.51
CA LEU A 303 10.37 22.35 -15.54
C LEU A 303 10.84 22.80 -14.17
N GLU A 304 9.99 23.50 -13.45
CA GLU A 304 10.26 23.98 -12.10
C GLU A 304 9.21 23.45 -11.13
N ASP A 305 9.64 22.67 -10.14
CA ASP A 305 8.84 22.12 -9.03
C ASP A 305 7.49 21.52 -9.47
N LYS A 306 7.46 20.81 -10.61
CA LYS A 306 6.24 20.24 -11.18
C LYS A 306 5.86 18.93 -10.49
N PRO A 307 4.60 18.75 -10.01
CA PRO A 307 4.14 17.47 -9.53
C PRO A 307 3.99 16.46 -10.67
N VAL A 308 4.51 15.25 -10.48
CA VAL A 308 4.47 14.16 -11.46
C VAL A 308 3.48 13.09 -11.07
N VAL A 309 3.57 12.61 -9.83
CA VAL A 309 2.74 11.52 -9.33
C VAL A 309 2.63 11.62 -7.81
N GLN A 310 1.49 11.20 -7.27
CA GLN A 310 1.32 11.04 -5.83
C GLN A 310 1.79 9.64 -5.42
N LEU A 311 2.65 9.60 -4.39
CA LEU A 311 3.21 8.38 -3.83
C LEU A 311 2.29 7.80 -2.75
N SER A 312 2.29 6.48 -2.59
CA SER A 312 1.48 5.76 -1.60
C SER A 312 2.10 5.71 -0.20
#